data_133b2db7bac6a38ce5743da5f9fed870
#
_entry.id   133b2db7bac6a38ce5743da5f9fed870
#
_cell.length_a   1.000
_cell.length_b   1.000
_cell.length_c   1.000
_cell.angle_alpha   90.00
_cell.angle_beta   90.00
_cell.angle_gamma   90.00
#
_symmetry.space_group_name_H-M   'P 1'
#
loop_
_entity.id
_entity.type
_entity.pdbx_description
1 polymer ?
#
loop_
_entity_poly.entity_id
_entity_poly.type
_entity_poly.pdbx_seq_one_letter_code
_entity_poly.pdbx_strand_id
1 'polypeptide(L)'
;MRVDESKIPLLKDVTCPTCWHEFSPEDVHWVAMHEDLADDRFNDGRQLHFLPSRYSVKGLAYDERGRECTELACPRCGNVFIPHLLQMPPLFLSILGAPGSGKSFFLAAMIRELQKTLGSKLNIRFQNSNPLGNRLITEYGTSLFDYSDDENARVKLQKTDIQGDLWYYQTVIDGQDTMLPKSYLYAVQPGREHAQFELQDELSRVLCLYDNAGEHFLPGSTTGNAPVIDHLGKSEALLFVYDPLQESEFRRRCKEHSEDPQIQHAPFKYPQADVLAEAAAHVKRI
;
A
#
# COMPACT_ATOMS: atom_id res chain seq x y z
N MET A 1 -27.44 -12.10 -11.35
CA MET A 1 -26.55 -12.87 -12.26
C MET A 1 -25.16 -12.68 -11.70
N ARG A 2 -24.53 -13.74 -11.20
CA ARG A 2 -23.14 -13.67 -10.74
C ARG A 2 -22.29 -13.43 -11.98
N VAL A 3 -21.42 -12.43 -11.98
CA VAL A 3 -20.39 -12.31 -13.00
C VAL A 3 -19.53 -13.55 -12.85
N ASP A 4 -19.35 -14.27 -13.93
CA ASP A 4 -18.51 -15.46 -13.98
C ASP A 4 -17.04 -14.96 -13.93
N GLU A 5 -16.48 -14.90 -12.71
CA GLU A 5 -15.10 -14.45 -12.45
C GLU A 5 -14.05 -15.35 -13.14
N SER A 6 -14.47 -16.51 -13.66
CA SER A 6 -13.61 -17.46 -14.37
C SER A 6 -13.18 -17.01 -15.77
N LYS A 7 -13.66 -15.84 -16.27
CA LYS A 7 -13.42 -15.36 -17.63
C LYS A 7 -12.50 -14.16 -17.75
N ILE A 8 -12.03 -13.59 -16.64
CA ILE A 8 -11.07 -12.48 -16.73
C ILE A 8 -9.71 -13.06 -17.11
N PRO A 9 -9.11 -12.64 -18.23
CA PRO A 9 -7.84 -13.19 -18.68
C PRO A 9 -6.74 -12.85 -17.68
N LEU A 10 -5.76 -13.74 -17.51
CA LEU A 10 -4.56 -13.45 -16.76
C LEU A 10 -3.73 -12.38 -17.50
N LEU A 11 -3.06 -11.56 -16.74
CA LEU A 11 -2.06 -10.61 -17.27
C LEU A 11 -0.92 -11.40 -17.92
N LYS A 12 -0.24 -10.77 -18.86
CA LYS A 12 0.98 -11.34 -19.42
C LYS A 12 2.13 -11.29 -18.41
N ASP A 13 2.26 -10.17 -17.71
CA ASP A 13 3.27 -9.94 -16.70
C ASP A 13 2.60 -9.38 -15.43
N VAL A 14 2.98 -9.89 -14.28
CA VAL A 14 2.49 -9.51 -12.96
C VAL A 14 3.57 -8.76 -12.22
N THR A 15 3.23 -7.61 -11.64
CA THR A 15 4.17 -6.85 -10.80
C THR A 15 3.80 -7.03 -9.33
N CYS A 16 4.76 -7.48 -8.52
CA CYS A 16 4.57 -7.60 -7.07
C CYS A 16 4.45 -6.21 -6.44
N PRO A 17 3.40 -5.92 -5.65
CA PRO A 17 3.24 -4.62 -5.01
C PRO A 17 4.18 -4.40 -3.81
N THR A 18 5.02 -5.36 -3.46
CA THR A 18 5.93 -5.27 -2.32
C THR A 18 7.37 -5.07 -2.75
N CYS A 19 7.86 -5.84 -3.73
CA CYS A 19 9.26 -5.75 -4.20
C CYS A 19 9.38 -5.32 -5.67
N TRP A 20 8.29 -5.00 -6.34
CA TRP A 20 8.17 -4.51 -7.74
C TRP A 20 8.80 -5.45 -8.77
N HIS A 21 9.06 -6.70 -8.38
CA HIS A 21 9.50 -7.74 -9.28
C HIS A 21 8.40 -8.08 -10.27
N GLU A 22 8.76 -8.12 -11.55
CA GLU A 22 7.87 -8.51 -12.65
C GLU A 22 8.11 -9.98 -12.98
N PHE A 23 7.03 -10.75 -13.12
CA PHE A 23 7.10 -12.18 -13.39
C PHE A 23 5.85 -12.66 -14.15
N SER A 24 5.97 -13.79 -14.84
CA SER A 24 4.81 -14.43 -15.49
C SER A 24 3.83 -15.00 -14.44
N PRO A 25 2.51 -14.95 -14.67
CA PRO A 25 1.53 -15.61 -13.80
C PRO A 25 1.85 -17.10 -13.54
N GLU A 26 2.56 -17.76 -14.47
CA GLU A 26 2.98 -19.16 -14.33
C GLU A 26 4.06 -19.37 -13.28
N ASP A 27 4.84 -18.31 -12.97
CA ASP A 27 5.92 -18.34 -11.99
C ASP A 27 5.43 -18.01 -10.56
N VAL A 28 4.12 -17.74 -10.39
CA VAL A 28 3.57 -17.46 -9.07
C VAL A 28 3.76 -18.65 -8.13
N HIS A 29 4.29 -18.40 -6.95
CA HIS A 29 4.42 -19.41 -5.92
C HIS A 29 3.11 -19.59 -5.16
N TRP A 30 2.86 -20.82 -4.75
CA TRP A 30 1.79 -21.17 -3.83
C TRP A 30 2.38 -21.36 -2.44
N VAL A 31 1.60 -21.04 -1.41
CA VAL A 31 2.01 -21.21 -0.01
C VAL A 31 1.47 -22.53 0.50
N ALA A 32 2.35 -23.42 0.99
CA ALA A 32 1.97 -24.70 1.55
C ALA A 32 1.06 -24.51 2.77
N MET A 33 0.09 -25.40 2.93
CA MET A 33 -0.88 -25.36 4.03
C MET A 33 -0.53 -26.34 5.16
N HIS A 34 0.41 -27.27 4.92
CA HIS A 34 0.81 -28.22 5.95
C HIS A 34 1.91 -27.63 6.84
N GLU A 35 1.72 -27.66 8.15
CA GLU A 35 2.59 -27.05 9.16
C GLU A 35 4.04 -27.57 9.18
N ASP A 36 4.26 -28.81 8.72
CA ASP A 36 5.61 -29.39 8.63
C ASP A 36 6.42 -28.88 7.42
N LEU A 37 5.81 -28.12 6.52
CA LEU A 37 6.47 -27.59 5.34
C LEU A 37 6.92 -26.15 5.56
N ALA A 38 8.15 -25.98 6.04
CA ALA A 38 8.78 -24.68 6.23
C ALA A 38 9.60 -24.28 5.00
N ASP A 39 9.75 -22.98 4.77
CA ASP A 39 10.58 -22.43 3.71
C ASP A 39 11.95 -22.04 4.25
N ASP A 40 12.96 -22.85 3.96
CA ASP A 40 14.33 -22.63 4.43
C ASP A 40 15.01 -21.38 3.82
N ARG A 41 14.42 -20.77 2.77
CA ARG A 41 14.92 -19.52 2.19
C ARG A 41 14.72 -18.33 3.11
N PHE A 42 13.75 -18.43 4.02
CA PHE A 42 13.38 -17.37 4.94
C PHE A 42 13.56 -17.89 6.37
N ASN A 43 14.42 -17.27 7.15
CA ASN A 43 14.74 -17.70 8.51
C ASN A 43 13.67 -17.35 9.57
N ASP A 44 12.41 -17.19 9.17
CA ASP A 44 11.29 -16.73 9.99
C ASP A 44 10.22 -17.82 10.24
N GLY A 45 10.46 -19.04 9.76
CA GLY A 45 9.56 -20.17 9.96
C GLY A 45 8.26 -20.11 9.15
N ARG A 46 8.20 -19.26 8.11
CA ARG A 46 7.04 -19.23 7.21
C ARG A 46 6.89 -20.54 6.44
N GLN A 47 5.67 -20.78 5.96
CA GLN A 47 5.33 -21.93 5.15
C GLN A 47 6.09 -21.96 3.82
N LEU A 48 6.34 -23.16 3.30
CA LEU A 48 7.03 -23.36 2.03
C LEU A 48 6.30 -22.68 0.87
N HIS A 49 7.03 -21.90 0.11
CA HIS A 49 6.57 -21.32 -1.15
C HIS A 49 7.11 -22.15 -2.32
N PHE A 50 6.23 -22.65 -3.16
CA PHE A 50 6.58 -23.62 -4.20
C PHE A 50 5.83 -23.39 -5.52
N LEU A 51 6.39 -23.90 -6.60
CA LEU A 51 5.70 -24.04 -7.88
C LEU A 51 4.94 -25.38 -7.91
N PRO A 52 3.62 -25.38 -8.08
CA PRO A 52 2.83 -26.59 -8.00
C PRO A 52 2.97 -27.46 -9.23
N SER A 53 2.99 -28.78 -9.03
CA SER A 53 2.92 -29.80 -10.09
C SER A 53 1.55 -30.46 -10.21
N ARG A 54 0.68 -30.23 -9.22
CA ARG A 54 -0.67 -30.85 -9.17
C ARG A 54 -1.69 -29.82 -8.71
N TYR A 55 -2.87 -29.88 -9.33
CA TYR A 55 -4.00 -29.01 -9.03
C TYR A 55 -5.25 -29.82 -8.75
N SER A 56 -6.12 -29.29 -7.91
CA SER A 56 -7.46 -29.79 -7.69
C SER A 56 -8.37 -29.44 -8.89
N VAL A 57 -9.55 -30.06 -8.94
CA VAL A 57 -10.59 -29.71 -9.91
C VAL A 57 -11.07 -28.26 -9.81
N LYS A 58 -10.78 -27.58 -8.70
CA LYS A 58 -11.09 -26.17 -8.47
C LYS A 58 -9.96 -25.24 -8.88
N GLY A 59 -8.84 -25.79 -9.41
CA GLY A 59 -7.66 -25.01 -9.77
C GLY A 59 -6.75 -24.63 -8.59
N LEU A 60 -6.98 -25.17 -7.38
CA LEU A 60 -6.10 -24.96 -6.23
C LEU A 60 -4.91 -25.92 -6.28
N ALA A 61 -3.73 -25.43 -5.95
CA ALA A 61 -2.54 -26.28 -5.89
C ALA A 61 -2.60 -27.27 -4.72
N TYR A 62 -1.95 -28.41 -4.86
CA TYR A 62 -1.66 -29.31 -3.74
C TYR A 62 -0.23 -29.18 -3.30
N ASP A 63 0.00 -29.03 -1.98
CA ASP A 63 1.33 -29.14 -1.40
C ASP A 63 1.85 -30.59 -1.42
N GLU A 64 3.10 -30.79 -0.98
CA GLU A 64 3.74 -32.09 -0.95
C GLU A 64 3.02 -33.09 -0.04
N ARG A 65 2.28 -32.61 0.96
CA ARG A 65 1.47 -33.41 1.88
C ARG A 65 0.05 -33.63 1.39
N GLY A 66 -0.31 -33.08 0.23
CA GLY A 66 -1.61 -33.22 -0.42
C GLY A 66 -2.72 -32.34 0.14
N ARG A 67 -2.39 -31.23 0.82
CA ARG A 67 -3.36 -30.21 1.22
C ARG A 67 -3.59 -29.23 0.10
N GLU A 68 -4.83 -28.79 -0.09
CA GLU A 68 -5.17 -27.70 -1.02
C GLU A 68 -4.64 -26.38 -0.47
N CYS A 69 -3.88 -25.65 -1.31
CA CYS A 69 -3.31 -24.35 -1.00
C CYS A 69 -4.22 -23.26 -1.56
N THR A 70 -4.37 -22.16 -0.83
CA THR A 70 -5.27 -21.05 -1.18
C THR A 70 -4.55 -19.71 -1.33
N GLU A 71 -3.30 -19.62 -0.89
CA GLU A 71 -2.54 -18.39 -0.89
C GLU A 71 -1.46 -18.41 -1.96
N LEU A 72 -1.27 -17.24 -2.58
CA LEU A 72 -0.26 -16.98 -3.61
C LEU A 72 0.83 -16.09 -3.05
N ALA A 73 2.07 -16.31 -3.49
CA ALA A 73 3.21 -15.52 -3.05
C ALA A 73 4.10 -15.10 -4.22
N CYS A 74 4.75 -13.96 -4.06
CA CYS A 74 5.76 -13.49 -4.99
C CYS A 74 6.95 -14.45 -5.04
N PRO A 75 7.41 -14.88 -6.21
CA PRO A 75 8.55 -15.79 -6.33
C PRO A 75 9.87 -15.21 -5.78
N ARG A 76 10.00 -13.88 -5.75
CA ARG A 76 11.22 -13.21 -5.29
C ARG A 76 11.21 -12.91 -3.80
N CYS A 77 10.21 -12.16 -3.30
CA CYS A 77 10.23 -11.73 -1.90
C CYS A 77 9.38 -12.60 -0.96
N GLY A 78 8.63 -13.58 -1.50
CA GLY A 78 7.76 -14.45 -0.71
C GLY A 78 6.58 -13.74 -0.02
N ASN A 79 6.31 -12.47 -0.34
CA ASN A 79 5.12 -11.82 0.21
C ASN A 79 3.86 -12.41 -0.39
N VAL A 80 2.92 -12.77 0.47
CA VAL A 80 1.58 -13.23 0.05
C VAL A 80 0.81 -12.08 -0.56
N PHE A 81 0.19 -12.31 -1.70
CA PHE A 81 -0.58 -11.29 -2.40
C PHE A 81 -1.95 -11.80 -2.87
N ILE A 82 -2.80 -10.85 -3.22
CA ILE A 82 -4.18 -11.12 -3.62
C ILE A 82 -4.26 -11.63 -5.07
N PRO A 83 -5.15 -12.62 -5.37
CA PRO A 83 -5.31 -13.18 -6.71
C PRO A 83 -5.67 -12.15 -7.80
N HIS A 84 -6.33 -11.04 -7.43
CA HIS A 84 -6.67 -9.95 -8.37
C HIS A 84 -5.45 -9.39 -9.12
N LEU A 85 -4.24 -9.44 -8.52
CA LEU A 85 -3.02 -8.99 -9.18
C LEU A 85 -2.59 -9.86 -10.37
N LEU A 86 -3.13 -11.06 -10.51
CA LEU A 86 -2.94 -11.88 -11.70
C LEU A 86 -3.82 -11.44 -12.88
N GLN A 87 -4.83 -10.61 -12.63
CA GLN A 87 -5.87 -10.24 -13.61
C GLN A 87 -5.94 -8.72 -13.85
N MET A 88 -5.50 -7.92 -12.89
CA MET A 88 -5.58 -6.46 -12.95
C MET A 88 -4.21 -5.86 -12.69
N PRO A 89 -3.70 -4.99 -13.59
CA PRO A 89 -2.42 -4.32 -13.38
C PRO A 89 -2.45 -3.47 -12.10
N PRO A 90 -1.34 -3.40 -11.35
CA PRO A 90 -1.23 -2.47 -10.24
C PRO A 90 -1.18 -1.02 -10.73
N LEU A 91 -1.71 -0.11 -9.94
CA LEU A 91 -1.58 1.33 -10.06
C LEU A 91 -0.93 1.83 -8.78
N PHE A 92 0.34 2.20 -8.86
CA PHE A 92 1.13 2.61 -7.70
C PHE A 92 0.95 4.09 -7.40
N LEU A 93 0.63 4.40 -6.15
CA LEU A 93 0.49 5.76 -5.66
C LEU A 93 1.16 5.90 -4.30
N SER A 94 2.09 6.83 -4.18
CA SER A 94 2.83 7.09 -2.96
C SER A 94 2.48 8.44 -2.37
N ILE A 95 2.36 8.48 -1.03
CA ILE A 95 2.15 9.73 -0.30
C ILE A 95 3.45 10.17 0.37
N LEU A 96 3.79 11.44 0.24
CA LEU A 96 5.01 12.07 0.70
C LEU A 96 4.69 13.25 1.62
N GLY A 97 5.62 13.65 2.43
CA GLY A 97 5.52 14.86 3.27
C GLY A 97 6.32 14.71 4.55
N ALA A 98 6.52 15.81 5.24
CA ALA A 98 7.27 15.86 6.48
C ALA A 98 6.69 14.97 7.59
N PRO A 99 7.49 14.56 8.59
CA PRO A 99 6.95 13.90 9.77
C PRO A 99 5.88 14.76 10.44
N GLY A 100 4.74 14.16 10.76
CA GLY A 100 3.61 14.85 11.39
C GLY A 100 2.77 15.74 10.46
N SER A 101 2.99 15.73 9.14
CA SER A 101 2.19 16.51 8.17
C SER A 101 0.77 15.99 7.92
N GLY A 102 0.37 14.89 8.55
CA GLY A 102 -0.98 14.35 8.42
C GLY A 102 -1.19 13.37 7.25
N LYS A 103 -0.13 12.77 6.70
CA LYS A 103 -0.20 11.80 5.59
C LYS A 103 -1.21 10.68 5.82
N SER A 104 -1.10 9.97 6.95
CA SER A 104 -2.00 8.85 7.27
C SER A 104 -3.45 9.31 7.48
N PHE A 105 -3.66 10.52 8.04
CA PHE A 105 -5.00 11.13 8.14
C PHE A 105 -5.58 11.41 6.76
N PHE A 106 -4.78 12.03 5.88
CA PHE A 106 -5.21 12.31 4.51
C PHE A 106 -5.54 11.02 3.76
N LEU A 107 -4.69 9.99 3.89
CA LEU A 107 -4.88 8.71 3.21
C LEU A 107 -6.18 8.03 3.66
N ALA A 108 -6.46 7.99 4.97
CA ALA A 108 -7.69 7.43 5.50
C ALA A 108 -8.94 8.21 5.01
N ALA A 109 -8.87 9.54 5.00
CA ALA A 109 -9.93 10.40 4.48
C ALA A 109 -10.14 10.20 2.96
N MET A 110 -9.06 10.14 2.20
CA MET A 110 -9.10 9.89 0.75
C MET A 110 -9.76 8.55 0.43
N ILE A 111 -9.36 7.47 1.11
CA ILE A 111 -9.95 6.14 0.91
C ILE A 111 -11.45 6.18 1.19
N ARG A 112 -11.87 6.79 2.29
CA ARG A 112 -13.30 6.93 2.63
C ARG A 112 -14.08 7.70 1.56
N GLU A 113 -13.54 8.81 1.08
CA GLU A 113 -14.19 9.60 0.02
C GLU A 113 -14.22 8.86 -1.32
N LEU A 114 -13.18 8.12 -1.66
CA LEU A 114 -13.18 7.26 -2.86
C LEU A 114 -14.25 6.18 -2.77
N GLN A 115 -14.37 5.49 -1.64
CA GLN A 115 -15.42 4.48 -1.41
C GLN A 115 -16.82 5.06 -1.59
N LYS A 116 -17.05 6.27 -1.09
CA LYS A 116 -18.35 6.95 -1.15
C LYS A 116 -18.66 7.53 -2.54
N THR A 117 -17.67 8.12 -3.17
CA THR A 117 -17.86 8.97 -4.36
C THR A 117 -17.77 8.18 -5.66
N LEU A 118 -16.83 7.24 -5.79
CA LEU A 118 -16.60 6.52 -7.03
C LEU A 118 -17.83 5.70 -7.45
N GLY A 119 -18.44 4.97 -6.52
CA GLY A 119 -19.66 4.19 -6.81
C GLY A 119 -20.85 5.04 -7.13
N SER A 120 -21.10 6.09 -6.32
CA SER A 120 -22.33 6.90 -6.43
C SER A 120 -22.32 7.90 -7.58
N LYS A 121 -21.17 8.45 -7.96
CA LYS A 121 -21.07 9.51 -8.99
C LYS A 121 -20.51 9.02 -10.31
N LEU A 122 -19.64 8.00 -10.29
CA LEU A 122 -18.90 7.60 -11.49
C LEU A 122 -19.19 6.14 -11.90
N ASN A 123 -20.04 5.43 -11.16
CA ASN A 123 -20.28 3.99 -11.38
C ASN A 123 -18.99 3.16 -11.44
N ILE A 124 -18.01 3.50 -10.59
CA ILE A 124 -16.76 2.76 -10.43
C ILE A 124 -16.81 2.01 -9.11
N ARG A 125 -16.57 0.71 -9.15
CA ARG A 125 -16.44 -0.11 -7.95
C ARG A 125 -15.06 0.12 -7.35
N PHE A 126 -15.04 0.44 -6.06
CA PHE A 126 -13.83 0.59 -5.26
C PHE A 126 -13.93 -0.36 -4.07
N GLN A 127 -13.15 -1.42 -4.06
CA GLN A 127 -13.28 -2.51 -3.11
C GLN A 127 -11.98 -2.78 -2.37
N ASN A 128 -12.07 -3.01 -1.06
CA ASN A 128 -10.95 -3.48 -0.27
C ASN A 128 -10.58 -4.91 -0.70
N SER A 129 -9.43 -5.06 -1.36
CA SER A 129 -8.97 -6.34 -1.91
C SER A 129 -8.09 -7.13 -0.94
N ASN A 130 -7.57 -6.48 0.12
CA ASN A 130 -6.74 -7.11 1.12
C ASN A 130 -7.17 -6.68 2.54
N PRO A 131 -8.27 -7.23 3.08
CA PRO A 131 -8.78 -6.81 4.39
C PRO A 131 -7.77 -6.93 5.53
N LEU A 132 -6.92 -7.95 5.52
CA LEU A 132 -5.88 -8.14 6.54
C LEU A 132 -4.75 -7.11 6.38
N GLY A 133 -4.24 -6.93 5.17
CA GLY A 133 -3.19 -5.93 4.91
C GLY A 133 -3.67 -4.49 5.08
N ASN A 134 -4.95 -4.23 4.79
CA ASN A 134 -5.57 -2.92 4.92
C ASN A 134 -6.14 -2.63 6.32
N ARG A 135 -5.97 -3.53 7.28
CA ARG A 135 -6.57 -3.41 8.62
C ARG A 135 -6.21 -2.10 9.29
N LEU A 136 -4.95 -1.70 9.29
CA LEU A 136 -4.47 -0.49 9.94
C LEU A 136 -5.16 0.77 9.38
N ILE A 137 -5.21 0.93 8.06
CA ILE A 137 -5.85 2.10 7.44
C ILE A 137 -7.37 2.09 7.61
N THR A 138 -7.97 0.91 7.70
CA THR A 138 -9.40 0.75 8.00
C THR A 138 -9.70 1.18 9.44
N GLU A 139 -8.88 0.78 10.41
CA GLU A 139 -8.97 1.21 11.80
C GLU A 139 -8.81 2.74 11.94
N TYR A 140 -7.90 3.34 11.16
CA TYR A 140 -7.75 4.79 11.09
C TYR A 140 -9.02 5.47 10.58
N GLY A 141 -9.60 4.97 9.49
CA GLY A 141 -10.87 5.50 8.96
C GLY A 141 -12.00 5.42 9.98
N THR A 142 -12.15 4.29 10.64
CA THR A 142 -13.15 4.09 11.69
C THR A 142 -12.93 5.05 12.87
N SER A 143 -11.70 5.17 13.34
CA SER A 143 -11.37 6.05 14.47
C SER A 143 -11.60 7.53 14.15
N LEU A 144 -11.38 7.94 12.91
CA LEU A 144 -11.53 9.34 12.49
C LEU A 144 -12.99 9.75 12.27
N PHE A 145 -13.83 8.81 11.81
CA PHE A 145 -15.13 9.19 11.26
C PHE A 145 -16.33 8.51 11.89
N ASP A 146 -16.15 7.39 12.62
CA ASP A 146 -17.26 6.56 13.03
C ASP A 146 -17.40 6.43 14.56
N TYR A 147 -16.42 6.91 15.37
CA TYR A 147 -16.41 6.67 16.81
C TYR A 147 -16.94 7.81 17.69
N SER A 148 -17.19 8.99 17.16
CA SER A 148 -17.60 10.11 18.01
C SER A 148 -18.59 11.04 17.34
N ASP A 149 -19.72 11.27 18.01
CA ASP A 149 -20.64 12.38 17.72
C ASP A 149 -20.13 13.71 18.33
N ASP A 150 -19.00 13.69 19.05
CA ASP A 150 -18.37 14.88 19.62
C ASP A 150 -17.45 15.53 18.60
N GLU A 151 -17.88 16.69 18.08
CA GLU A 151 -17.11 17.50 17.12
C GLU A 151 -15.74 17.95 17.67
N ASN A 152 -15.52 17.89 18.98
CA ASN A 152 -14.26 18.23 19.63
C ASN A 152 -13.40 17.02 19.97
N ALA A 153 -13.81 15.81 19.60
CA ALA A 153 -13.05 14.60 19.87
C ALA A 153 -11.68 14.64 19.16
N ARG A 154 -10.62 14.43 19.93
CA ARG A 154 -9.26 14.36 19.39
C ARG A 154 -8.88 12.90 19.12
N VAL A 155 -8.73 12.57 17.86
CA VAL A 155 -8.23 11.25 17.43
C VAL A 155 -6.73 11.29 17.28
N LYS A 156 -6.04 10.36 17.94
CA LYS A 156 -4.59 10.17 17.79
C LYS A 156 -4.35 8.87 17.02
N LEU A 157 -3.87 8.98 15.80
CA LEU A 157 -3.42 7.83 15.03
C LEU A 157 -2.02 7.41 15.47
N GLN A 158 -1.72 6.12 15.33
CA GLN A 158 -0.37 5.60 15.56
C GLN A 158 0.58 6.20 14.53
N LYS A 159 1.72 6.72 14.99
CA LYS A 159 2.72 7.31 14.09
C LYS A 159 3.34 6.20 13.23
N THR A 160 3.47 6.45 11.94
CA THR A 160 4.22 5.57 11.02
C THR A 160 5.67 5.50 11.48
N ASP A 161 6.13 4.29 11.82
CA ASP A 161 7.48 4.05 12.32
C ASP A 161 8.38 3.55 11.19
N ILE A 162 9.66 3.97 11.19
CA ILE A 162 10.65 3.60 10.18
C ILE A 162 10.97 2.09 10.19
N GLN A 163 10.74 1.41 11.31
CA GLN A 163 11.12 0.00 11.51
C GLN A 163 9.95 -0.88 12.02
N GLY A 164 8.73 -0.36 12.01
CA GLY A 164 7.57 -1.08 12.56
C GLY A 164 7.03 -2.15 11.62
N ASP A 165 6.83 -3.38 12.12
CA ASP A 165 6.24 -4.51 11.38
C ASP A 165 4.84 -4.23 10.83
N LEU A 166 4.17 -3.19 11.31
CA LEU A 166 2.87 -2.76 10.80
C LEU A 166 2.97 -2.14 9.41
N TRP A 167 4.08 -1.46 9.10
CA TRP A 167 4.27 -0.69 7.85
C TRP A 167 5.24 -1.34 6.89
N TYR A 168 6.11 -2.24 7.39
CA TYR A 168 7.13 -2.89 6.59
C TYR A 168 6.99 -4.40 6.63
N TYR A 169 7.42 -5.02 5.56
CA TYR A 169 7.54 -6.45 5.41
C TYR A 169 9.02 -6.84 5.43
N GLN A 170 9.41 -7.67 6.39
CA GLN A 170 10.76 -8.20 6.45
C GLN A 170 10.85 -9.47 5.61
N THR A 171 11.87 -9.55 4.78
CA THR A 171 12.11 -10.69 3.91
C THR A 171 13.58 -10.81 3.56
N VAL A 172 13.95 -11.92 2.91
CA VAL A 172 15.27 -12.12 2.34
C VAL A 172 15.19 -12.02 0.83
N ILE A 173 15.98 -11.12 0.23
CA ILE A 173 16.09 -10.99 -1.22
C ILE A 173 17.56 -11.19 -1.58
N ASP A 174 17.83 -12.14 -2.48
CA ASP A 174 19.19 -12.46 -2.95
C ASP A 174 20.17 -12.74 -1.78
N GLY A 175 19.66 -13.39 -0.70
CA GLY A 175 20.41 -13.73 0.49
C GLY A 175 20.64 -12.57 1.49
N GLN A 176 20.01 -11.42 1.28
CA GLN A 176 20.13 -10.25 2.15
C GLN A 176 18.79 -9.94 2.86
N ASP A 177 18.85 -9.72 4.17
CA ASP A 177 17.70 -9.23 4.92
C ASP A 177 17.27 -7.87 4.40
N THR A 178 16.01 -7.77 3.99
CA THR A 178 15.48 -6.59 3.32
C THR A 178 14.15 -6.18 3.95
N MET A 179 13.97 -4.90 4.19
CA MET A 179 12.71 -4.30 4.60
C MET A 179 12.02 -3.64 3.41
N LEU A 180 10.77 -4.01 3.17
CA LEU A 180 9.96 -3.49 2.06
C LEU A 180 8.68 -2.85 2.59
N PRO A 181 8.23 -1.72 2.02
CA PRO A 181 7.01 -1.07 2.47
C PRO A 181 5.78 -1.92 2.15
N LYS A 182 4.83 -1.95 3.08
CA LYS A 182 3.50 -2.52 2.85
C LYS A 182 2.65 -1.51 2.10
N SER A 183 1.89 -1.99 1.12
CA SER A 183 0.89 -1.20 0.40
C SER A 183 -0.52 -1.57 0.82
N TYR A 184 -1.42 -0.59 0.83
CA TYR A 184 -2.87 -0.83 0.95
C TYR A 184 -3.44 -1.11 -0.44
N LEU A 185 -4.19 -2.20 -0.58
CA LEU A 185 -4.63 -2.72 -1.88
C LEU A 185 -6.15 -2.58 -2.06
N TYR A 186 -6.55 -1.90 -3.12
CA TYR A 186 -7.96 -1.72 -3.48
C TYR A 186 -8.19 -2.05 -4.96
N ALA A 187 -9.19 -2.86 -5.26
CA ALA A 187 -9.62 -3.08 -6.63
C ALA A 187 -10.49 -1.90 -7.10
N VAL A 188 -10.15 -1.37 -8.26
CA VAL A 188 -10.86 -0.26 -8.93
C VAL A 188 -11.32 -0.76 -10.28
N GLN A 189 -12.63 -0.83 -10.48
CA GLN A 189 -13.22 -1.44 -11.68
C GLN A 189 -14.44 -0.65 -12.15
N PRO A 190 -14.65 -0.49 -13.47
CA PRO A 190 -15.92 0.01 -14.00
C PRO A 190 -17.10 -0.83 -13.49
N GLY A 191 -18.13 -0.17 -12.97
CA GLY A 191 -19.40 -0.81 -12.65
C GLY A 191 -20.24 -1.04 -13.90
N ARG A 192 -21.30 -1.83 -13.79
CA ARG A 192 -22.14 -2.20 -14.96
C ARG A 192 -22.77 -1.01 -15.69
N GLU A 193 -23.03 0.07 -14.99
CA GLU A 193 -23.61 1.30 -15.52
C GLU A 193 -22.56 2.33 -15.94
N HIS A 194 -21.26 1.98 -15.86
CA HIS A 194 -20.18 2.83 -16.32
C HIS A 194 -20.18 2.90 -17.86
N ALA A 195 -19.98 4.08 -18.43
CA ALA A 195 -20.02 4.30 -19.88
C ALA A 195 -19.03 3.42 -20.66
N GLN A 196 -17.93 2.99 -20.02
CA GLN A 196 -16.90 2.16 -20.62
C GLN A 196 -16.87 0.75 -20.00
N PHE A 197 -18.00 0.23 -19.56
CA PHE A 197 -18.06 -1.10 -18.94
C PHE A 197 -17.54 -2.22 -19.85
N GLU A 198 -17.73 -2.09 -21.16
CA GLU A 198 -17.21 -3.06 -22.16
C GLU A 198 -15.67 -3.16 -22.15
N LEU A 199 -14.98 -2.14 -21.64
CA LEU A 199 -13.53 -2.08 -21.50
C LEU A 199 -13.07 -2.41 -20.07
N GLN A 200 -13.91 -3.05 -19.25
CA GLN A 200 -13.60 -3.28 -17.85
C GLN A 200 -12.27 -4.02 -17.63
N ASP A 201 -11.94 -4.99 -18.50
CA ASP A 201 -10.71 -5.78 -18.39
C ASP A 201 -9.45 -4.92 -18.63
N GLU A 202 -9.57 -3.91 -19.50
CA GLU A 202 -8.48 -2.97 -19.80
C GLU A 202 -8.35 -1.85 -18.76
N LEU A 203 -9.47 -1.42 -18.16
CA LEU A 203 -9.54 -0.28 -17.24
C LEU A 203 -9.38 -0.67 -15.79
N SER A 204 -9.64 -1.94 -15.45
CA SER A 204 -9.52 -2.40 -14.06
C SER A 204 -8.09 -2.33 -13.54
N ARG A 205 -7.93 -1.87 -12.30
CA ARG A 205 -6.61 -1.71 -11.65
C ARG A 205 -6.68 -2.20 -10.21
N VAL A 206 -5.53 -2.65 -9.69
CA VAL A 206 -5.33 -2.74 -8.26
C VAL A 206 -4.58 -1.49 -7.80
N LEU A 207 -5.27 -0.58 -7.15
CA LEU A 207 -4.65 0.59 -6.54
C LEU A 207 -3.80 0.16 -5.35
N CYS A 208 -2.51 0.44 -5.43
CA CYS A 208 -1.49 0.16 -4.41
C CYS A 208 -1.06 1.48 -3.76
N LEU A 209 -1.49 1.72 -2.53
CA LEU A 209 -1.23 2.96 -1.81
C LEU A 209 -0.11 2.75 -0.79
N TYR A 210 0.96 3.56 -0.85
CA TYR A 210 2.07 3.51 0.10
C TYR A 210 2.01 4.70 1.05
N ASP A 211 1.96 4.40 2.37
CA ASP A 211 2.09 5.41 3.44
C ASP A 211 3.53 5.45 3.94
N ASN A 212 4.26 6.48 3.54
CA ASN A 212 5.67 6.61 3.83
C ASN A 212 5.94 7.32 5.15
N ALA A 213 6.88 6.80 5.93
CA ALA A 213 7.44 7.55 7.06
C ALA A 213 8.11 8.84 6.56
N GLY A 214 7.71 9.99 7.10
CA GLY A 214 8.24 11.28 6.67
C GLY A 214 9.73 11.45 6.94
N GLU A 215 10.27 10.69 7.86
CA GLU A 215 11.67 10.64 8.24
C GLU A 215 12.60 10.23 7.09
N HIS A 216 12.10 9.44 6.12
CA HIS A 216 12.86 9.05 4.93
C HIS A 216 13.20 10.23 4.01
N PHE A 217 12.47 11.32 4.12
CA PHE A 217 12.62 12.51 3.27
C PHE A 217 13.27 13.69 4.01
N LEU A 218 13.91 13.40 5.14
CA LEU A 218 14.66 14.44 5.84
C LEU A 218 16.08 14.59 5.28
N PRO A 219 16.60 15.83 5.19
CA PRO A 219 17.96 16.05 4.77
C PRO A 219 18.95 15.25 5.61
N GLY A 220 19.84 14.50 4.94
CA GLY A 220 20.83 13.67 5.61
C GLY A 220 20.30 12.34 6.17
N SER A 221 19.06 11.96 5.86
CA SER A 221 18.58 10.62 6.17
C SER A 221 19.45 9.55 5.49
N THR A 222 19.96 8.58 6.26
CA THR A 222 20.87 7.52 5.78
C THR A 222 20.14 6.47 4.92
N THR A 223 18.88 6.66 4.62
CA THR A 223 18.03 5.74 3.86
C THR A 223 18.29 5.76 2.34
N GLY A 224 19.29 6.49 1.88
CA GLY A 224 19.57 6.70 0.45
C GLY A 224 19.84 5.47 -0.42
N ASN A 225 20.01 4.28 0.19
CA ASN A 225 20.14 3.00 -0.52
C ASN A 225 19.14 1.96 -0.02
N ALA A 226 18.11 2.35 0.74
CA ALA A 226 17.14 1.40 1.26
C ALA A 226 16.05 1.13 0.20
N PRO A 227 15.74 -0.14 -0.10
CA PRO A 227 14.64 -0.52 -1.00
C PRO A 227 13.29 0.06 -0.61
N VAL A 228 13.19 0.54 0.64
CA VAL A 228 12.00 1.16 1.23
C VAL A 228 11.43 2.31 0.41
N ILE A 229 12.26 3.00 -0.39
CA ILE A 229 11.83 4.15 -1.21
C ILE A 229 11.82 3.88 -2.72
N ASP A 230 12.23 2.70 -3.16
CA ASP A 230 12.29 2.35 -4.59
C ASP A 230 10.91 2.42 -5.27
N HIS A 231 9.83 2.22 -4.48
CA HIS A 231 8.46 2.35 -4.98
C HIS A 231 8.13 3.76 -5.50
N LEU A 232 8.86 4.79 -5.10
CA LEU A 232 8.63 6.15 -5.59
C LEU A 232 8.88 6.24 -7.10
N GLY A 233 9.92 5.56 -7.59
CA GLY A 233 10.22 5.50 -9.03
C GLY A 233 9.26 4.62 -9.84
N LYS A 234 8.48 3.78 -9.16
CA LYS A 234 7.43 2.95 -9.79
C LYS A 234 6.04 3.56 -9.68
N SER A 235 5.89 4.63 -8.89
CA SER A 235 4.58 5.27 -8.69
C SER A 235 4.20 6.14 -9.88
N GLU A 236 3.00 5.93 -10.41
CA GLU A 236 2.40 6.76 -11.47
C GLU A 236 2.02 8.16 -10.94
N ALA A 237 1.80 8.27 -9.62
CA ALA A 237 1.53 9.54 -8.99
C ALA A 237 2.14 9.62 -7.59
N LEU A 238 2.67 10.80 -7.28
CA LEU A 238 3.21 11.16 -5.97
C LEU A 238 2.35 12.27 -5.37
N LEU A 239 1.77 12.01 -4.19
CA LEU A 239 0.97 12.97 -3.44
C LEU A 239 1.82 13.61 -2.36
N PHE A 240 2.11 14.89 -2.47
CA PHE A 240 2.85 15.62 -1.45
C PHE A 240 1.88 16.34 -0.50
N VAL A 241 1.89 15.91 0.77
CA VAL A 241 1.11 16.56 1.84
C VAL A 241 1.92 17.71 2.40
N TYR A 242 1.53 18.91 2.00
CA TYR A 242 2.12 20.14 2.50
C TYR A 242 1.45 20.57 3.80
N ASP A 243 2.25 20.74 4.85
CA ASP A 243 1.79 21.23 6.15
C ASP A 243 2.27 22.68 6.35
N PRO A 244 1.40 23.69 6.14
CA PRO A 244 1.78 25.08 6.28
C PRO A 244 2.20 25.45 7.70
N LEU A 245 1.78 24.69 8.72
CA LEU A 245 2.15 24.92 10.10
C LEU A 245 3.63 24.65 10.38
N GLN A 246 4.32 23.95 9.50
CA GLN A 246 5.77 23.73 9.60
C GLN A 246 6.59 24.86 8.97
N GLU A 247 5.93 25.78 8.23
CA GLU A 247 6.59 26.96 7.66
C GLU A 247 6.66 28.12 8.66
N SER A 248 7.86 28.59 8.93
CA SER A 248 8.11 29.62 9.95
C SER A 248 7.39 30.93 9.63
N GLU A 249 7.40 31.34 8.37
CA GLU A 249 6.77 32.57 7.93
C GLU A 249 5.24 32.52 8.02
N PHE A 250 4.64 31.40 7.61
CA PHE A 250 3.20 31.19 7.76
C PHE A 250 2.77 31.27 9.22
N ARG A 251 3.46 30.54 10.10
CA ARG A 251 3.17 30.55 11.55
C ARG A 251 3.33 31.95 12.13
N ARG A 252 4.39 32.66 11.79
CA ARG A 252 4.62 34.01 12.25
C ARG A 252 3.47 34.97 11.92
N ARG A 253 2.94 34.85 10.68
CA ARG A 253 1.79 35.66 10.23
C ARG A 253 0.48 35.28 10.91
N CYS A 254 0.27 34.00 11.15
CA CYS A 254 -0.98 33.51 11.76
C CYS A 254 -0.99 33.69 13.29
N LYS A 255 0.17 33.76 13.95
CA LYS A 255 0.29 33.72 15.40
C LYS A 255 -0.44 34.87 16.12
N GLU A 256 -0.51 36.04 15.48
CA GLU A 256 -1.22 37.21 16.03
C GLU A 256 -2.75 37.14 15.84
N HIS A 257 -3.22 36.23 14.97
CA HIS A 257 -4.62 36.16 14.54
C HIS A 257 -5.32 34.82 14.89
N SER A 258 -4.63 33.91 15.55
CA SER A 258 -5.17 32.60 15.89
C SER A 258 -4.73 32.15 17.27
N GLU A 259 -5.68 31.63 18.05
CA GLU A 259 -5.44 31.01 19.35
C GLU A 259 -5.22 29.48 19.22
N ASP A 260 -5.20 28.94 18.00
CA ASP A 260 -5.00 27.51 17.75
C ASP A 260 -3.68 27.05 18.37
N PRO A 261 -3.69 26.04 19.25
CA PRO A 261 -2.49 25.51 19.90
C PRO A 261 -1.43 25.01 18.91
N GLN A 262 -1.82 24.55 17.74
CA GLN A 262 -0.87 24.11 16.71
C GLN A 262 -0.09 25.31 16.13
N ILE A 263 -0.73 26.46 15.99
CA ILE A 263 -0.06 27.69 15.55
C ILE A 263 0.80 28.28 16.67
N GLN A 264 0.28 28.27 17.90
CA GLN A 264 0.94 28.90 19.05
C GLN A 264 2.15 28.08 19.56
N HIS A 265 2.02 26.74 19.64
CA HIS A 265 2.93 25.90 20.42
C HIS A 265 3.57 24.75 19.63
N ALA A 266 3.15 24.46 18.39
CA ALA A 266 3.76 23.37 17.63
C ALA A 266 5.24 23.69 17.35
N PRO A 267 6.16 22.77 17.62
CA PRO A 267 7.57 23.00 17.31
C PRO A 267 7.73 23.05 15.79
N PHE A 268 8.43 24.09 15.31
CA PHE A 268 8.96 24.12 13.95
C PHE A 268 9.94 22.95 13.80
N LYS A 269 9.78 22.14 12.74
CA LYS A 269 10.63 20.96 12.57
C LYS A 269 11.35 20.94 11.24
N TYR A 270 10.64 21.10 10.12
CA TYR A 270 11.22 20.82 8.81
C TYR A 270 10.68 21.76 7.73
N PRO A 271 11.53 22.50 6.99
CA PRO A 271 11.11 23.25 5.81
C PRO A 271 10.53 22.32 4.77
N GLN A 272 9.33 22.59 4.29
CA GLN A 272 8.64 21.71 3.34
C GLN A 272 9.36 21.62 1.99
N ALA A 273 10.03 22.71 1.59
CA ALA A 273 10.85 22.75 0.38
C ALA A 273 12.02 21.77 0.44
N ASP A 274 12.66 21.61 1.59
CA ASP A 274 13.79 20.68 1.77
C ASP A 274 13.30 19.23 1.70
N VAL A 275 12.16 18.92 2.33
CA VAL A 275 11.53 17.59 2.25
C VAL A 275 11.17 17.23 0.83
N LEU A 276 10.60 18.18 0.05
CA LEU A 276 10.27 17.97 -1.34
C LEU A 276 11.52 17.79 -2.22
N ALA A 277 12.56 18.59 -1.96
CA ALA A 277 13.83 18.50 -2.68
C ALA A 277 14.51 17.14 -2.46
N GLU A 278 14.51 16.62 -1.22
CA GLU A 278 15.05 15.32 -0.90
C GLU A 278 14.26 14.20 -1.58
N ALA A 279 12.91 14.25 -1.51
CA ALA A 279 12.06 13.30 -2.22
C ALA A 279 12.33 13.30 -3.74
N ALA A 280 12.45 14.49 -4.34
CA ALA A 280 12.78 14.61 -5.76
C ALA A 280 14.20 14.08 -6.09
N ALA A 281 15.16 14.24 -5.19
CA ALA A 281 16.50 13.67 -5.35
C ALA A 281 16.48 12.14 -5.30
N HIS A 282 15.64 11.54 -4.45
CA HIS A 282 15.45 10.09 -4.44
C HIS A 282 14.87 9.57 -5.76
N VAL A 283 13.79 10.17 -6.25
CA VAL A 283 13.17 9.78 -7.54
C VAL A 283 14.15 9.88 -8.71
N LYS A 284 15.06 10.83 -8.70
CA LYS A 284 16.07 10.98 -9.78
C LYS A 284 17.20 9.95 -9.73
N ARG A 285 17.40 9.26 -8.60
CA ARG A 285 18.44 8.22 -8.44
C ARG A 285 17.97 6.83 -8.86
N ILE A 286 16.65 6.60 -8.89
CA ILE A 286 15.99 5.37 -9.33
C ILE A 286 15.83 5.38 -10.85
#